data_46dc4c43beea98b3bdb9d770ebb5cda3
#
_entry.id   46dc4c43beea98b3bdb9d770ebb5cda3
#
_cell.length_a   1.000
_cell.length_b   1.000
_cell.length_c   1.000
_cell.angle_alpha   90.00
_cell.angle_beta   90.00
_cell.angle_gamma   90.00
#
_symmetry.space_group_name_H-M   'P 1'
#
loop_
_entity.id
_entity.type
_entity.pdbx_description
1 polymer ?
#
loop_
_entity_poly.entity_id
_entity_poly.type
_entity_poly.pdbx_seq_one_letter_code
_entity_poly.pdbx_strand_id
1 'polypeptide(L)'
;APWSGPGLRMGPGTWACWRIAEMSPNANLTDLPAHDGRQRVRAWIERPRVQNFIIALILLNAVLLGLETSAGAMAAAGGMIVGLDRAILAVFVVEIALRLYAHRAAFWRDPWSVFDFAVVAIALLPATGPLAVLRALRVLRVLRLLTMVPSMRRVVGALLAAIPGLGSIVLVLLIIYYVFAVIATNLFATTHPEWFGDIGRSLYTLFQIMTLESWSMGIARPVMVDFP
;
A
#
# COMPACT_ATOMS: atom_id res chain seq x y z
N ALA A 1 -39.65 47.97 -11.63
CA ALA A 1 -39.25 47.17 -10.47
C ALA A 1 -38.28 46.06 -10.94
N PRO A 2 -37.04 45.98 -10.42
CA PRO A 2 -36.10 44.94 -10.82
C PRO A 2 -36.41 43.67 -10.05
N TRP A 3 -36.39 42.57 -10.78
CA TRP A 3 -36.65 41.21 -10.32
C TRP A 3 -35.48 40.70 -9.46
N SER A 4 -35.69 40.48 -8.17
CA SER A 4 -34.72 39.83 -7.28
C SER A 4 -35.00 38.32 -7.23
N GLY A 5 -34.29 37.57 -8.06
CA GLY A 5 -34.31 36.10 -8.03
C GLY A 5 -33.38 35.54 -6.94
N PRO A 6 -33.69 34.33 -6.37
CA PRO A 6 -32.93 33.76 -5.26
C PRO A 6 -31.54 33.32 -5.71
N GLY A 7 -30.51 33.65 -4.92
CA GLY A 7 -29.13 33.31 -5.15
C GLY A 7 -28.89 31.78 -5.11
N LEU A 8 -28.71 31.21 -6.26
CA LEU A 8 -28.20 29.85 -6.42
C LEU A 8 -26.73 29.81 -5.99
N ARG A 9 -26.43 29.19 -4.84
CA ARG A 9 -25.08 28.84 -4.46
C ARG A 9 -24.61 27.75 -5.44
N MET A 10 -23.80 28.15 -6.42
CA MET A 10 -23.19 27.22 -7.36
C MET A 10 -21.97 26.55 -6.71
N GLY A 11 -21.91 25.22 -6.74
CA GLY A 11 -20.82 24.42 -6.23
C GLY A 11 -19.53 24.53 -7.09
N PRO A 12 -18.37 24.06 -6.62
CA PRO A 12 -17.06 24.32 -7.23
C PRO A 12 -16.81 23.69 -8.61
N GLY A 13 -17.80 23.05 -9.23
CA GLY A 13 -17.69 22.45 -10.56
C GLY A 13 -18.26 23.30 -11.72
N THR A 14 -18.98 24.38 -11.44
CA THR A 14 -19.71 25.15 -12.48
C THR A 14 -18.86 26.21 -13.19
N TRP A 15 -17.66 26.51 -12.69
CA TRP A 15 -16.77 27.53 -13.28
C TRP A 15 -16.18 27.14 -14.62
N ALA A 16 -16.13 25.85 -14.92
CA ALA A 16 -15.59 25.36 -16.20
C ALA A 16 -16.51 25.67 -17.38
N CYS A 17 -17.84 25.60 -17.19
CA CYS A 17 -18.80 25.88 -18.28
C CYS A 17 -18.91 27.37 -18.63
N TRP A 18 -18.75 28.28 -17.66
CA TRP A 18 -18.80 29.72 -17.92
C TRP A 18 -17.61 30.24 -18.70
N ARG A 19 -16.44 29.67 -18.51
CA ARG A 19 -15.23 30.05 -19.22
C ARG A 19 -15.27 29.72 -20.72
N ILE A 20 -16.14 28.74 -21.09
CA ILE A 20 -16.36 28.38 -22.50
C ILE A 20 -17.31 29.38 -23.18
N ALA A 21 -18.23 29.99 -22.42
CA ALA A 21 -19.18 30.98 -22.98
C ALA A 21 -18.57 32.38 -23.21
N GLU A 22 -17.47 32.72 -22.53
CA GLU A 22 -16.72 33.98 -22.71
C GLU A 22 -15.62 33.89 -23.77
N MET A 23 -15.41 32.72 -24.38
CA MET A 23 -14.47 32.65 -25.50
C MET A 23 -15.04 33.40 -26.69
N SER A 24 -14.40 34.53 -27.02
CA SER A 24 -14.67 35.33 -28.21
C SER A 24 -14.76 34.44 -29.46
N PRO A 25 -15.72 34.65 -30.38
CA PRO A 25 -15.88 33.86 -31.61
C PRO A 25 -14.64 33.88 -32.53
N ASN A 26 -13.65 34.72 -32.22
CA ASN A 26 -12.40 34.89 -32.99
C ASN A 26 -11.17 34.30 -32.25
N ALA A 27 -11.31 33.46 -31.23
CA ALA A 27 -10.18 32.74 -30.69
C ALA A 27 -9.60 31.81 -31.77
N ASN A 28 -8.50 32.26 -32.37
CA ASN A 28 -7.76 31.44 -33.34
C ASN A 28 -7.38 30.11 -32.70
N LEU A 29 -7.80 28.98 -33.29
CA LEU A 29 -7.42 27.64 -32.88
C LEU A 29 -5.91 27.39 -32.89
N THR A 30 -5.12 28.36 -33.39
CA THR A 30 -3.66 28.39 -33.40
C THR A 30 -3.05 28.81 -32.04
N ASP A 31 -3.83 29.42 -31.14
CA ASP A 31 -3.38 29.88 -29.81
C ASP A 31 -3.54 28.80 -28.70
N LEU A 32 -3.91 27.58 -29.09
CA LEU A 32 -3.83 26.45 -28.15
C LEU A 32 -2.36 26.26 -27.79
N PRO A 33 -2.01 26.32 -26.48
CA PRO A 33 -0.62 26.18 -26.07
C PRO A 33 -0.07 24.88 -26.64
N ALA A 34 1.06 24.97 -27.32
CA ALA A 34 1.75 23.83 -27.92
C ALA A 34 1.82 22.75 -26.84
N HIS A 35 1.24 21.57 -27.12
CA HIS A 35 1.18 20.46 -26.17
C HIS A 35 2.59 20.22 -25.65
N ASP A 36 2.87 20.67 -24.44
CA ASP A 36 4.14 20.43 -23.76
C ASP A 36 4.38 18.92 -23.81
N GLY A 37 5.59 18.51 -24.21
CA GLY A 37 5.93 17.08 -24.35
C GLY A 37 5.52 16.24 -23.14
N ARG A 38 5.45 16.87 -21.96
CA ARG A 38 4.96 16.28 -20.71
C ARG A 38 3.48 15.90 -20.76
N GLN A 39 2.64 16.73 -21.37
CA GLN A 39 1.20 16.42 -21.51
C GLN A 39 1.01 15.21 -22.42
N ARG A 40 1.83 15.07 -23.45
CA ARG A 40 1.81 13.88 -24.33
C ARG A 40 2.24 12.62 -23.58
N VAL A 41 3.31 12.69 -22.79
CA VAL A 41 3.78 11.56 -21.96
C VAL A 41 2.71 11.17 -20.93
N ARG A 42 2.11 12.14 -20.25
CA ARG A 42 1.01 11.91 -19.31
C ARG A 42 -0.17 11.22 -19.98
N ALA A 43 -0.66 11.77 -21.09
CA ALA A 43 -1.78 11.20 -21.85
C ALA A 43 -1.47 9.80 -22.40
N TRP A 44 -0.20 9.49 -22.69
CA TRP A 44 0.22 8.16 -23.13
C TRP A 44 0.22 7.15 -21.99
N ILE A 45 0.75 7.52 -20.81
CA ILE A 45 0.79 6.65 -19.62
C ILE A 45 -0.63 6.37 -19.09
N GLU A 46 -1.53 7.35 -19.18
CA GLU A 46 -2.93 7.24 -18.72
C GLU A 46 -3.83 6.44 -19.70
N ARG A 47 -3.30 6.00 -20.86
CA ARG A 47 -4.08 5.19 -21.81
C ARG A 47 -4.45 3.84 -21.21
N PRO A 48 -5.70 3.37 -21.36
CA PRO A 48 -6.14 2.09 -20.81
C PRO A 48 -5.29 0.89 -21.29
N ARG A 49 -4.81 0.96 -22.55
CA ARG A 49 -3.94 -0.10 -23.10
C ARG A 49 -2.60 -0.20 -22.37
N VAL A 50 -1.99 0.95 -22.04
CA VAL A 50 -0.73 1.00 -21.29
C VAL A 50 -0.94 0.52 -19.86
N GLN A 51 -2.01 0.95 -19.20
CA GLN A 51 -2.34 0.50 -17.86
C GLN A 51 -2.61 -1.01 -17.81
N ASN A 52 -3.38 -1.55 -18.74
CA ASN A 52 -3.65 -2.98 -18.81
C ASN A 52 -2.37 -3.79 -19.09
N PHE A 53 -1.46 -3.27 -19.91
CA PHE A 53 -0.16 -3.89 -20.15
C PHE A 53 0.69 -3.93 -18.87
N ILE A 54 0.74 -2.84 -18.11
CA ILE A 54 1.45 -2.79 -16.84
C ILE A 54 0.82 -3.76 -15.82
N ILE A 55 -0.51 -3.84 -15.75
CA ILE A 55 -1.20 -4.81 -14.89
C ILE A 55 -0.82 -6.25 -15.29
N ALA A 56 -0.81 -6.56 -16.58
CA ALA A 56 -0.40 -7.87 -17.06
C ALA A 56 1.07 -8.20 -16.69
N LEU A 57 1.97 -7.21 -16.78
CA LEU A 57 3.36 -7.38 -16.34
C LEU A 57 3.47 -7.60 -14.82
N ILE A 58 2.66 -6.94 -14.00
CA ILE A 58 2.63 -7.15 -12.55
C ILE A 58 2.18 -8.58 -12.24
N LEU A 59 1.13 -9.06 -12.90
CA LEU A 59 0.62 -10.44 -12.74
C LEU A 59 1.67 -11.47 -13.19
N LEU A 60 2.29 -11.25 -14.34
CA LEU A 60 3.38 -12.11 -14.82
C LEU A 60 4.54 -12.13 -13.82
N ASN A 61 4.92 -10.97 -13.29
CA ASN A 61 5.96 -10.87 -12.29
C ASN A 61 5.61 -11.62 -10.99
N ALA A 62 4.33 -11.58 -10.56
CA ALA A 62 3.87 -12.35 -9.41
C ALA A 62 4.04 -13.87 -9.63
N VAL A 63 3.72 -14.35 -10.84
CA VAL A 63 3.92 -15.76 -11.21
C VAL A 63 5.41 -16.12 -11.21
N LEU A 64 6.26 -15.26 -11.79
CA LEU A 64 7.71 -15.50 -11.81
C LEU A 64 8.30 -15.57 -10.40
N LEU A 65 7.89 -14.69 -9.50
CA LEU A 65 8.30 -14.73 -8.09
C LEU A 65 7.85 -16.04 -7.41
N GLY A 66 6.65 -16.53 -7.73
CA GLY A 66 6.20 -17.84 -7.28
C GLY A 66 7.06 -18.98 -7.82
N LEU A 67 7.46 -18.92 -9.10
CA LEU A 67 8.34 -19.91 -9.70
C LEU A 67 9.77 -19.89 -9.14
N GLU A 68 10.27 -18.71 -8.73
CA GLU A 68 11.57 -18.59 -8.05
C GLU A 68 11.63 -19.36 -6.73
N THR A 69 10.49 -19.59 -6.06
CA THR A 69 10.45 -20.36 -4.81
C THR A 69 10.50 -21.88 -5.05
N SER A 70 10.26 -22.32 -6.28
CA SER A 70 10.27 -23.73 -6.66
C SER A 70 11.66 -24.18 -7.10
N ALA A 71 12.28 -25.09 -6.35
CA ALA A 71 13.59 -25.66 -6.68
C ALA A 71 13.60 -26.34 -8.06
N GLY A 72 12.50 -27.03 -8.43
CA GLY A 72 12.37 -27.69 -9.74
C GLY A 72 12.31 -26.70 -10.90
N ALA A 73 11.54 -25.63 -10.76
CA ALA A 73 11.45 -24.59 -11.79
C ALA A 73 12.79 -23.85 -11.98
N MET A 74 13.50 -23.58 -10.88
CA MET A 74 14.81 -22.93 -10.91
C MET A 74 15.89 -23.85 -11.52
N ALA A 75 15.83 -25.15 -11.28
CA ALA A 75 16.74 -26.10 -11.91
C ALA A 75 16.53 -26.21 -13.45
N ALA A 76 15.26 -26.14 -13.88
CA ALA A 76 14.92 -26.28 -15.30
C ALA A 76 15.12 -24.97 -16.11
N ALA A 77 14.79 -23.81 -15.56
CA ALA A 77 14.72 -22.54 -16.30
C ALA A 77 15.17 -21.31 -15.49
N GLY A 78 15.98 -21.48 -14.45
CA GLY A 78 16.34 -20.41 -13.51
C GLY A 78 16.95 -19.17 -14.18
N GLY A 79 17.83 -19.34 -15.16
CA GLY A 79 18.42 -18.23 -15.90
C GLY A 79 17.39 -17.41 -16.68
N MET A 80 16.40 -18.05 -17.27
CA MET A 80 15.32 -17.40 -17.99
C MET A 80 14.37 -16.66 -17.03
N ILE A 81 13.99 -17.31 -15.92
CA ILE A 81 13.10 -16.71 -14.89
C ILE A 81 13.72 -15.43 -14.34
N VAL A 82 14.98 -15.49 -13.91
CA VAL A 82 15.71 -14.33 -13.37
C VAL A 82 15.95 -13.26 -14.44
N GLY A 83 16.22 -13.65 -15.69
CA GLY A 83 16.37 -12.70 -16.80
C GLY A 83 15.09 -11.94 -17.10
N LEU A 84 13.96 -12.66 -17.14
CA LEU A 84 12.65 -12.06 -17.37
C LEU A 84 12.21 -11.15 -16.21
N ASP A 85 12.46 -11.57 -14.96
CA ASP A 85 12.20 -10.73 -13.78
C ASP A 85 12.95 -9.40 -13.84
N ARG A 86 14.23 -9.42 -14.22
CA ARG A 86 15.02 -8.18 -14.38
C ARG A 86 14.50 -7.31 -15.52
N ALA A 87 14.09 -7.91 -16.63
CA ALA A 87 13.52 -7.18 -17.77
C ALA A 87 12.22 -6.47 -17.37
N ILE A 88 11.34 -7.15 -16.63
CA ILE A 88 10.09 -6.56 -16.11
C ILE A 88 10.40 -5.44 -15.11
N LEU A 89 11.36 -5.63 -14.22
CA LEU A 89 11.80 -4.58 -13.29
C LEU A 89 12.30 -3.34 -14.03
N ALA A 90 13.07 -3.51 -15.10
CA ALA A 90 13.54 -2.40 -15.93
C ALA A 90 12.35 -1.62 -16.54
N VAL A 91 11.32 -2.31 -17.03
CA VAL A 91 10.10 -1.67 -17.53
C VAL A 91 9.41 -0.86 -16.43
N PHE A 92 9.32 -1.37 -15.20
CA PHE A 92 8.74 -0.64 -14.06
C PHE A 92 9.54 0.60 -13.69
N VAL A 93 10.86 0.53 -13.73
CA VAL A 93 11.73 1.69 -13.49
C VAL A 93 11.50 2.77 -14.53
N VAL A 94 11.44 2.40 -15.80
CA VAL A 94 11.16 3.35 -16.89
C VAL A 94 9.78 3.97 -16.72
N GLU A 95 8.77 3.18 -16.40
CA GLU A 95 7.40 3.66 -16.19
C GLU A 95 7.34 4.68 -15.05
N ILE A 96 7.96 4.40 -13.90
CA ILE A 96 8.00 5.33 -12.76
C ILE A 96 8.79 6.59 -13.09
N ALA A 97 9.91 6.47 -13.79
CA ALA A 97 10.69 7.62 -14.25
C ALA A 97 9.86 8.54 -15.17
N LEU A 98 9.08 7.95 -16.09
CA LEU A 98 8.16 8.70 -16.95
C LEU A 98 7.05 9.38 -16.17
N ARG A 99 6.47 8.70 -15.14
CA ARG A 99 5.48 9.32 -14.24
C ARG A 99 6.07 10.47 -13.45
N LEU A 100 7.27 10.29 -12.91
CA LEU A 100 7.97 11.33 -12.16
C LEU A 100 8.26 12.54 -13.03
N TYR A 101 8.71 12.33 -14.27
CA TYR A 101 8.91 13.38 -15.27
C TYR A 101 7.62 14.14 -15.59
N ALA A 102 6.51 13.42 -15.78
CA ALA A 102 5.22 13.97 -16.15
C ALA A 102 4.56 14.78 -15.02
N HIS A 103 4.61 14.28 -13.78
CA HIS A 103 3.88 14.85 -12.63
C HIS A 103 4.74 15.74 -11.71
N ARG A 104 6.09 15.64 -11.75
CA ARG A 104 7.03 16.46 -10.92
C ARG A 104 6.61 16.51 -9.43
N ALA A 105 6.39 17.73 -8.90
CA ALA A 105 6.01 17.94 -7.50
C ALA A 105 4.65 17.33 -7.13
N ALA A 106 3.72 17.20 -8.08
CA ALA A 106 2.43 16.56 -7.84
C ALA A 106 2.57 15.05 -7.57
N PHE A 107 3.63 14.41 -8.09
CA PHE A 107 3.95 13.00 -7.82
C PHE A 107 4.11 12.72 -6.31
N TRP A 108 4.83 13.59 -5.61
CA TRP A 108 5.10 13.43 -4.17
C TRP A 108 3.89 13.75 -3.28
N ARG A 109 2.86 14.40 -3.82
CA ARG A 109 1.61 14.68 -3.10
C ARG A 109 0.58 13.55 -3.21
N ASP A 110 0.74 12.67 -4.18
CA ASP A 110 -0.12 11.49 -4.33
C ASP A 110 0.48 10.30 -3.58
N PRO A 111 -0.12 9.85 -2.47
CA PRO A 111 0.41 8.75 -1.66
C PRO A 111 0.53 7.43 -2.44
N TRP A 112 -0.32 7.23 -3.46
CA TRP A 112 -0.28 6.03 -4.30
C TRP A 112 0.94 6.01 -5.21
N SER A 113 1.30 7.16 -5.77
CA SER A 113 2.50 7.30 -6.60
C SER A 113 3.78 7.14 -5.77
N VAL A 114 3.80 7.69 -4.54
CA VAL A 114 4.92 7.52 -3.60
C VAL A 114 5.07 6.06 -3.20
N PHE A 115 3.97 5.36 -2.95
CA PHE A 115 3.99 3.93 -2.64
C PHE A 115 4.57 3.11 -3.81
N ASP A 116 4.12 3.35 -5.05
CA ASP A 116 4.66 2.70 -6.24
C ASP A 116 6.17 2.93 -6.39
N PHE A 117 6.62 4.15 -6.16
CA PHE A 117 8.04 4.49 -6.18
C PHE A 117 8.83 3.74 -5.10
N ALA A 118 8.34 3.74 -3.86
CA ALA A 118 9.00 3.07 -2.74
C ALA A 118 9.18 1.56 -2.99
N VAL A 119 8.15 0.90 -3.49
CA VAL A 119 8.18 -0.54 -3.78
C VAL A 119 9.20 -0.88 -4.87
N VAL A 120 9.31 -0.06 -5.93
CA VAL A 120 10.31 -0.28 -6.98
C VAL A 120 11.71 0.09 -6.49
N ALA A 121 11.85 1.14 -5.69
CA ALA A 121 13.13 1.52 -5.10
C ALA A 121 13.70 0.39 -4.21
N ILE A 122 12.86 -0.23 -3.37
CA ILE A 122 13.26 -1.39 -2.55
C ILE A 122 13.73 -2.55 -3.45
N ALA A 123 13.06 -2.80 -4.57
CA ALA A 123 13.45 -3.86 -5.50
C ALA A 123 14.80 -3.61 -6.19
N LEU A 124 15.23 -2.36 -6.31
CA LEU A 124 16.51 -1.96 -6.90
C LEU A 124 17.69 -2.01 -5.91
N LEU A 125 17.41 -1.98 -4.60
CA LEU A 125 18.48 -1.97 -3.60
C LEU A 125 19.26 -3.29 -3.63
N PRO A 126 20.60 -3.23 -3.63
CA PRO A 126 21.43 -4.43 -3.57
C PRO A 126 21.26 -5.11 -2.20
N ALA A 127 20.78 -6.35 -2.22
CA ALA A 127 20.54 -7.14 -1.00
C ALA A 127 21.84 -7.82 -0.52
N THR A 128 22.78 -7.03 -0.01
CA THR A 128 24.08 -7.50 0.48
C THR A 128 24.19 -7.30 2.00
N GLY A 129 24.83 -8.23 2.70
CA GLY A 129 25.06 -8.14 4.14
C GLY A 129 23.76 -7.99 4.96
N PRO A 130 23.68 -6.99 5.87
CA PRO A 130 22.53 -6.78 6.75
C PRO A 130 21.25 -6.45 6.00
N LEU A 131 21.33 -6.06 4.72
CA LEU A 131 20.19 -5.76 3.87
C LEU A 131 19.60 -7.01 3.17
N ALA A 132 20.00 -8.22 3.56
CA ALA A 132 19.45 -9.45 2.98
C ALA A 132 17.92 -9.55 3.10
N VAL A 133 17.32 -8.92 4.13
CA VAL A 133 15.87 -8.83 4.30
C VAL A 133 15.19 -8.12 3.10
N LEU A 134 15.87 -7.16 2.46
CA LEU A 134 15.33 -6.47 1.28
C LEU A 134 15.10 -7.42 0.10
N ARG A 135 15.83 -8.55 0.07
CA ARG A 135 15.59 -9.59 -0.93
C ARG A 135 14.18 -10.18 -0.78
N ALA A 136 13.74 -10.44 0.45
CA ALA A 136 12.38 -10.92 0.72
C ALA A 136 11.35 -9.82 0.41
N LEU A 137 11.65 -8.55 0.72
CA LEU A 137 10.73 -7.43 0.48
C LEU A 137 10.51 -7.11 -1.00
N ARG A 138 11.33 -7.65 -1.94
CA ARG A 138 11.09 -7.46 -3.38
C ARG A 138 9.73 -8.03 -3.84
N VAL A 139 9.14 -8.99 -3.06
CA VAL A 139 7.79 -9.50 -3.33
C VAL A 139 6.73 -8.41 -3.23
N LEU A 140 6.98 -7.35 -2.44
CA LEU A 140 6.04 -6.22 -2.27
C LEU A 140 5.71 -5.48 -3.57
N ARG A 141 6.55 -5.65 -4.63
CA ARG A 141 6.24 -5.05 -5.95
C ARG A 141 4.92 -5.57 -6.55
N VAL A 142 4.43 -6.74 -6.12
CA VAL A 142 3.11 -7.24 -6.51
C VAL A 142 1.99 -6.36 -5.94
N LEU A 143 2.22 -5.69 -4.81
CA LEU A 143 1.25 -4.77 -4.20
C LEU A 143 0.97 -3.53 -5.09
N ARG A 144 1.77 -3.27 -6.12
CA ARG A 144 1.44 -2.27 -7.14
C ARG A 144 0.10 -2.54 -7.82
N LEU A 145 -0.40 -3.78 -7.76
CA LEU A 145 -1.74 -4.09 -8.24
C LEU A 145 -2.82 -3.28 -7.49
N LEU A 146 -2.61 -3.00 -6.20
CA LEU A 146 -3.53 -2.19 -5.38
C LEU A 146 -3.62 -0.75 -5.89
N THR A 147 -2.52 -0.20 -6.42
CA THR A 147 -2.46 1.18 -6.92
C THR A 147 -2.96 1.28 -8.36
N MET A 148 -2.78 0.23 -9.16
CA MET A 148 -3.16 0.22 -10.58
C MET A 148 -4.64 -0.07 -10.81
N VAL A 149 -5.27 -0.87 -9.95
CA VAL A 149 -6.68 -1.26 -10.10
C VAL A 149 -7.57 -0.30 -9.32
N PRO A 150 -8.45 0.49 -10.01
CA PRO A 150 -9.25 1.52 -9.34
C PRO A 150 -10.20 1.00 -8.26
N SER A 151 -10.70 -0.23 -8.41
CA SER A 151 -11.55 -0.88 -7.39
C SER A 151 -10.77 -1.16 -6.11
N MET A 152 -9.55 -1.69 -6.22
CA MET A 152 -8.67 -1.98 -5.08
C MET A 152 -8.24 -0.70 -4.36
N ARG A 153 -7.87 0.34 -5.12
CA ARG A 153 -7.55 1.66 -4.57
C ARG A 153 -8.70 2.22 -3.73
N ARG A 154 -9.95 2.07 -4.18
CA ARG A 154 -11.13 2.51 -3.43
C ARG A 154 -11.32 1.73 -2.13
N VAL A 155 -11.17 0.40 -2.17
CA VAL A 155 -11.30 -0.45 -0.97
C VAL A 155 -10.23 -0.12 0.06
N VAL A 156 -8.96 -0.04 -0.36
CA VAL A 156 -7.86 0.34 0.54
C VAL A 156 -8.03 1.75 1.07
N GLY A 157 -8.45 2.71 0.23
CA GLY A 157 -8.73 4.07 0.66
C GLY A 157 -9.85 4.16 1.71
N ALA A 158 -10.93 3.39 1.55
CA ALA A 158 -12.01 3.30 2.53
C ALA A 158 -11.53 2.68 3.85
N LEU A 159 -10.70 1.62 3.78
CA LEU A 159 -10.10 1.00 4.97
C LEU A 159 -9.21 2.00 5.72
N LEU A 160 -8.32 2.70 5.03
CA LEU A 160 -7.45 3.71 5.65
C LEU A 160 -8.24 4.88 6.23
N ALA A 161 -9.33 5.30 5.58
CA ALA A 161 -10.21 6.34 6.09
C ALA A 161 -10.97 5.92 7.37
N ALA A 162 -11.17 4.62 7.61
CA ALA A 162 -11.80 4.11 8.82
C ALA A 162 -10.83 4.09 10.04
N ILE A 163 -9.52 4.01 9.82
CA ILE A 163 -8.51 3.89 10.90
C ILE A 163 -8.61 5.01 11.94
N PRO A 164 -8.73 6.31 11.59
CA PRO A 164 -8.84 7.37 12.59
C PRO A 164 -10.03 7.19 13.53
N GLY A 165 -11.18 6.67 13.02
CA GLY A 165 -12.36 6.38 13.84
C GLY A 165 -12.14 5.24 14.84
N LEU A 166 -11.24 4.31 14.53
CA LEU A 166 -10.90 3.19 15.42
C LEU A 166 -9.84 3.56 16.47
N GLY A 167 -9.17 4.70 16.32
CA GLY A 167 -8.03 5.09 17.17
C GLY A 167 -8.35 5.11 18.66
N SER A 168 -9.52 5.62 19.06
CA SER A 168 -9.96 5.64 20.46
C SER A 168 -10.21 4.23 21.01
N ILE A 169 -10.77 3.34 20.21
CA ILE A 169 -11.04 1.94 20.59
C ILE A 169 -9.70 1.20 20.79
N VAL A 170 -8.77 1.39 19.85
CA VAL A 170 -7.42 0.80 19.94
C VAL A 170 -6.69 1.31 21.18
N LEU A 171 -6.77 2.61 21.49
CA LEU A 171 -6.14 3.18 22.68
C LEU A 171 -6.68 2.55 23.97
N VAL A 172 -8.01 2.44 24.12
CA VAL A 172 -8.65 1.81 25.27
C VAL A 172 -8.22 0.35 25.37
N LEU A 173 -8.21 -0.37 24.25
CA LEU A 173 -7.77 -1.76 24.22
C LEU A 173 -6.31 -1.92 24.66
N LEU A 174 -5.41 -1.07 24.21
CA LEU A 174 -4.01 -1.07 24.60
C LEU A 174 -3.82 -0.83 26.10
N ILE A 175 -4.61 0.10 26.69
CA ILE A 175 -4.57 0.34 28.14
C ILE A 175 -5.02 -0.90 28.90
N ILE A 176 -6.12 -1.52 28.50
CA ILE A 176 -6.62 -2.76 29.11
C ILE A 176 -5.57 -3.86 29.01
N TYR A 177 -4.99 -4.05 27.82
CA TYR A 177 -3.93 -5.04 27.57
C TYR A 177 -2.72 -4.83 28.48
N TYR A 178 -2.26 -3.58 28.62
CA TYR A 178 -1.15 -3.24 29.49
C TYR A 178 -1.43 -3.56 30.94
N VAL A 179 -2.62 -3.19 31.45
CA VAL A 179 -3.03 -3.49 32.84
C VAL A 179 -3.05 -4.99 33.10
N PHE A 180 -3.67 -5.77 32.20
CA PHE A 180 -3.69 -7.23 32.35
C PHE A 180 -2.30 -7.86 32.21
N ALA A 181 -1.41 -7.32 31.35
CA ALA A 181 -0.04 -7.78 31.25
C ALA A 181 0.74 -7.56 32.55
N VAL A 182 0.59 -6.40 33.20
CA VAL A 182 1.22 -6.12 34.51
C VAL A 182 0.68 -7.07 35.57
N ILE A 183 -0.63 -7.28 35.62
CA ILE A 183 -1.25 -8.22 36.59
C ILE A 183 -0.74 -9.64 36.35
N ALA A 184 -0.74 -10.12 35.13
CA ALA A 184 -0.30 -11.47 34.78
C ALA A 184 1.20 -11.69 35.09
N THR A 185 2.04 -10.68 34.80
CA THR A 185 3.46 -10.73 35.17
C THR A 185 3.62 -10.84 36.67
N ASN A 186 2.92 -10.03 37.48
CA ASN A 186 3.04 -10.07 38.94
C ASN A 186 2.53 -11.37 39.56
N LEU A 187 1.51 -11.97 38.99
CA LEU A 187 0.92 -13.21 39.52
C LEU A 187 1.65 -14.48 39.08
N PHE A 188 2.08 -14.54 37.85
CA PHE A 188 2.52 -15.79 37.22
C PHE A 188 3.99 -15.84 36.81
N ALA A 189 4.76 -14.74 36.94
CA ALA A 189 6.14 -14.68 36.47
C ALA A 189 7.06 -15.73 37.14
N THR A 190 6.80 -16.07 38.39
CA THR A 190 7.62 -17.03 39.14
C THR A 190 7.28 -18.49 38.83
N THR A 191 6.01 -18.79 38.55
CA THR A 191 5.53 -20.14 38.25
C THR A 191 5.58 -20.47 36.76
N HIS A 192 5.28 -19.50 35.91
CA HIS A 192 5.23 -19.67 34.48
C HIS A 192 6.07 -18.61 33.75
N PRO A 193 7.42 -18.60 33.94
CA PRO A 193 8.29 -17.57 33.35
C PRO A 193 8.36 -17.58 31.82
N GLU A 194 8.06 -18.72 31.19
CA GLU A 194 8.01 -18.86 29.74
C GLU A 194 6.91 -17.99 29.12
N TRP A 195 5.77 -17.78 29.81
CA TRP A 195 4.62 -17.01 29.30
C TRP A 195 4.49 -15.64 29.95
N PHE A 196 4.84 -15.50 31.22
CA PHE A 196 4.59 -14.31 32.04
C PHE A 196 5.83 -13.76 32.74
N GLY A 197 7.03 -14.23 32.40
CA GLY A 197 8.28 -13.87 33.07
C GLY A 197 8.66 -12.37 32.97
N ASP A 198 8.13 -11.67 31.98
CA ASP A 198 8.25 -10.22 31.81
C ASP A 198 7.02 -9.64 31.11
N ILE A 199 6.89 -8.29 31.13
CA ILE A 199 5.74 -7.60 30.51
C ILE A 199 5.62 -7.92 29.01
N GLY A 200 6.74 -8.04 28.29
CA GLY A 200 6.72 -8.34 26.85
C GLY A 200 6.15 -9.72 26.55
N ARG A 201 6.57 -10.73 27.33
CA ARG A 201 6.03 -12.10 27.24
C ARG A 201 4.56 -12.13 27.62
N SER A 202 4.17 -11.44 28.69
CA SER A 202 2.78 -11.35 29.11
C SER A 202 1.90 -10.71 28.05
N LEU A 203 2.33 -9.63 27.40
CA LEU A 203 1.61 -9.00 26.28
C LEU A 203 1.46 -9.97 25.11
N TYR A 204 2.53 -10.70 24.76
CA TYR A 204 2.48 -11.69 23.68
C TYR A 204 1.51 -12.83 24.01
N THR A 205 1.57 -13.36 25.22
CA THR A 205 0.68 -14.43 25.69
C THR A 205 -0.78 -13.99 25.72
N LEU A 206 -1.05 -12.77 26.18
CA LEU A 206 -2.41 -12.21 26.14
C LEU A 206 -2.90 -12.00 24.70
N PHE A 207 -2.01 -11.59 23.78
CA PHE A 207 -2.35 -11.51 22.36
C PHE A 207 -2.69 -12.90 21.79
N GLN A 208 -1.92 -13.93 22.14
CA GLN A 208 -2.16 -15.31 21.74
C GLN A 208 -3.52 -15.80 22.26
N ILE A 209 -3.85 -15.53 23.53
CA ILE A 209 -5.15 -15.84 24.12
C ILE A 209 -6.29 -15.12 23.38
N MET A 210 -6.11 -13.83 23.08
CA MET A 210 -7.12 -13.03 22.37
C MET A 210 -7.39 -13.55 20.95
N THR A 211 -6.36 -14.01 20.27
CA THR A 211 -6.49 -14.61 18.93
C THR A 211 -6.98 -16.06 18.96
N LEU A 212 -7.28 -16.59 20.15
CA LEU A 212 -7.74 -17.97 20.40
C LEU A 212 -6.72 -19.04 19.96
N GLU A 213 -5.46 -18.66 19.80
CA GLU A 213 -4.38 -19.57 19.44
C GLU A 213 -3.88 -20.31 20.68
N SER A 214 -4.04 -21.63 20.73
CA SER A 214 -3.58 -22.55 21.79
C SER A 214 -3.92 -22.12 23.24
N TRP A 215 -4.88 -21.21 23.41
CA TRP A 215 -5.17 -20.56 24.69
C TRP A 215 -5.57 -21.56 25.79
N SER A 216 -6.38 -22.56 25.44
CA SER A 216 -6.93 -23.51 26.45
C SER A 216 -5.89 -24.54 26.85
N MET A 217 -5.36 -25.32 25.90
CA MET A 217 -4.46 -26.44 26.18
C MET A 217 -3.02 -25.98 26.45
N GLY A 218 -2.59 -24.92 25.77
CA GLY A 218 -1.21 -24.44 25.86
C GLY A 218 -0.94 -23.51 27.05
N ILE A 219 -1.93 -22.74 27.49
CA ILE A 219 -1.73 -21.68 28.49
C ILE A 219 -2.67 -21.84 29.67
N ALA A 220 -4.00 -21.78 29.46
CA ALA A 220 -4.96 -21.72 30.56
C ALA A 220 -4.95 -22.98 31.46
N ARG A 221 -4.99 -24.17 30.86
CA ARG A 221 -5.00 -25.42 31.64
C ARG A 221 -3.72 -25.65 32.44
N PRO A 222 -2.50 -25.44 31.92
CA PRO A 222 -1.29 -25.50 32.72
C PRO A 222 -1.31 -24.53 33.90
N VAL A 223 -1.73 -23.28 33.69
CA VAL A 223 -1.83 -22.27 34.76
C VAL A 223 -2.87 -22.69 35.81
N MET A 224 -4.01 -23.28 35.39
CA MET A 224 -5.05 -23.76 36.32
C MET A 224 -4.65 -24.99 37.17
N VAL A 225 -3.56 -25.69 36.79
CA VAL A 225 -3.03 -26.77 37.64
C VAL A 225 -2.40 -26.21 38.92
N ASP A 226 -1.70 -25.08 38.79
CA ASP A 226 -1.00 -24.43 39.91
C ASP A 226 -1.90 -23.42 40.64
N PHE A 227 -2.92 -22.89 39.94
CA PHE A 227 -3.90 -21.92 40.47
C PHE A 227 -5.33 -22.40 40.18
N PRO A 228 -5.84 -23.42 40.92
CA PRO A 228 -7.17 -24.01 40.72
C PRO A 228 -8.33 -23.04 41.03
#